data_204be07a3d1f9af8ec178255d7d68502
#
_entry.id   204be07a3d1f9af8ec178255d7d68502
#
_cell.length_a   1.000
_cell.length_b   1.000
_cell.length_c   1.000
_cell.angle_alpha   90.00
_cell.angle_beta   90.00
_cell.angle_gamma   90.00
#
_symmetry.space_group_name_H-M   'P 1'
#
loop_
_entity.id
_entity.type
_entity.pdbx_description
1 polymer ?
#
loop_
_entity_poly.entity_id
_entity_poly.type
_entity_poly.pdbx_seq_one_letter_code
_entity_poly.pdbx_strand_id
1 'polypeptide(L)'
;MEEFSRPALGLIRDTLSGLKGLNELVVALAATSAEDVKAAEKFFEGMPFPVRVHWTNGPAVRELLESVGELGLDVTGPPGKGWAVWQGLGVACQNAEVVGRFDADIRTFGSAYPERMLRPLLDRSHGIAYVKAFYSRLSLETQALQGRATRLFVGPLLASLEQIFGPLPYLSYLQSFRYPLAGEFAFTTDLAMNLRIPSDWGLEVGLLSEVYR
;
A
#
# COMPACT_ATOMS: atom_id res chain seq x y z
N MET A 1 12.66 8.14 -11.05
CA MET A 1 12.50 9.30 -11.98
C MET A 1 11.51 9.04 -13.11
N GLU A 2 11.46 7.85 -13.67
CA GLU A 2 10.54 7.52 -14.77
C GLU A 2 9.05 7.72 -14.42
N GLU A 3 8.66 7.44 -13.17
CA GLU A 3 7.28 7.63 -12.69
C GLU A 3 6.82 9.10 -12.72
N PHE A 4 7.71 10.06 -12.48
CA PHE A 4 7.35 11.49 -12.47
C PHE A 4 7.04 12.05 -13.86
N SER A 5 7.48 11.36 -14.91
CA SER A 5 7.14 11.69 -16.31
C SER A 5 5.85 11.01 -16.79
N ARG A 6 5.30 10.08 -16.02
CA ARG A 6 4.08 9.34 -16.39
C ARG A 6 2.82 10.15 -16.05
N PRO A 7 1.82 10.16 -16.95
CA PRO A 7 0.57 10.88 -16.72
C PRO A 7 -0.19 10.43 -15.47
N ALA A 8 -0.01 9.16 -15.04
CA ALA A 8 -0.70 8.59 -13.90
C ALA A 8 -0.41 9.34 -12.60
N LEU A 9 0.87 9.66 -12.33
CA LEU A 9 1.24 10.36 -11.10
C LEU A 9 0.71 11.80 -11.05
N GLY A 10 0.68 12.49 -12.19
CA GLY A 10 0.05 13.81 -12.30
C GLY A 10 -1.45 13.74 -11.99
N LEU A 11 -2.16 12.76 -12.56
CA LEU A 11 -3.57 12.54 -12.26
C LEU A 11 -3.82 12.24 -10.77
N ILE A 12 -2.98 11.44 -10.14
CA ILE A 12 -3.04 11.14 -8.71
C ILE A 12 -2.86 12.43 -7.89
N ARG A 13 -1.81 13.21 -8.17
CA ARG A 13 -1.55 14.50 -7.50
C ARG A 13 -2.74 15.44 -7.60
N ASP A 14 -3.25 15.65 -8.81
CA ASP A 14 -4.34 16.59 -9.06
C ASP A 14 -5.66 16.12 -8.42
N THR A 15 -5.91 14.81 -8.41
CA THR A 15 -7.07 14.23 -7.71
C THR A 15 -6.96 14.41 -6.20
N LEU A 16 -5.80 14.10 -5.62
CA LEU A 16 -5.58 14.24 -4.17
C LEU A 16 -5.68 15.69 -3.72
N SER A 17 -5.20 16.65 -4.52
CA SER A 17 -5.30 18.08 -4.20
C SER A 17 -6.74 18.57 -4.06
N GLY A 18 -7.68 17.94 -4.73
CA GLY A 18 -9.12 18.25 -4.64
C GLY A 18 -9.86 17.55 -3.49
N LEU A 19 -9.23 16.60 -2.80
CA LEU A 19 -9.86 15.86 -1.71
C LEU A 19 -9.87 16.67 -0.41
N LYS A 20 -11.03 16.69 0.25
CA LYS A 20 -11.16 17.30 1.58
C LYS A 20 -10.88 16.27 2.67
N GLY A 21 -10.23 16.71 3.74
CA GLY A 21 -9.98 15.89 4.93
C GLY A 21 -8.73 15.02 4.85
N LEU A 22 -7.88 15.18 3.82
CA LEU A 22 -6.54 14.63 3.84
C LEU A 22 -5.65 15.51 4.71
N ASN A 23 -4.99 14.88 5.70
CA ASN A 23 -4.10 15.57 6.60
C ASN A 23 -2.67 15.65 6.05
N GLU A 24 -2.26 14.63 5.30
CA GLU A 24 -0.89 14.49 4.82
C GLU A 24 -0.80 13.49 3.67
N LEU A 25 0.21 13.68 2.82
CA LEU A 25 0.66 12.70 1.84
C LEU A 25 2.10 12.26 2.17
N VAL A 26 2.31 10.95 2.31
CA VAL A 26 3.64 10.36 2.43
C VAL A 26 4.00 9.68 1.11
N VAL A 27 5.08 10.12 0.49
CA VAL A 27 5.61 9.54 -0.76
C VAL A 27 6.81 8.65 -0.40
N ALA A 28 6.60 7.34 -0.34
CA ALA A 28 7.69 6.38 -0.13
C ALA A 28 8.46 6.20 -1.44
N LEU A 29 9.65 6.76 -1.53
CA LEU A 29 10.46 6.84 -2.74
C LEU A 29 11.76 6.05 -2.59
N ALA A 30 11.99 5.08 -3.47
CA ALA A 30 13.31 4.49 -3.69
C ALA A 30 14.06 5.33 -4.72
N ALA A 31 14.89 6.26 -4.26
CA ALA A 31 15.64 7.19 -5.11
C ALA A 31 17.09 6.72 -5.29
N THR A 32 17.69 7.06 -6.44
CA THR A 32 19.10 6.79 -6.72
C THR A 32 20.02 7.91 -6.24
N SER A 33 19.48 9.11 -6.08
CA SER A 33 20.23 10.29 -5.67
C SER A 33 19.37 11.29 -4.87
N ALA A 34 20.02 12.25 -4.23
CA ALA A 34 19.36 13.36 -3.55
C ALA A 34 18.64 14.31 -4.53
N GLU A 35 19.09 14.39 -5.78
CA GLU A 35 18.45 15.15 -6.86
C GLU A 35 17.08 14.54 -7.20
N ASP A 36 16.96 13.23 -7.18
CA ASP A 36 15.68 12.52 -7.38
C ASP A 36 14.67 12.88 -6.27
N VAL A 37 15.14 12.97 -5.03
CA VAL A 37 14.30 13.38 -3.89
C VAL A 37 13.83 14.82 -4.06
N LYS A 38 14.73 15.75 -4.39
CA LYS A 38 14.35 17.15 -4.66
C LYS A 38 13.38 17.29 -5.82
N ALA A 39 13.53 16.46 -6.86
CA ALA A 39 12.59 16.44 -7.98
C ALA A 39 11.20 15.96 -7.55
N ALA A 40 11.12 14.96 -6.65
CA ALA A 40 9.87 14.50 -6.06
C ALA A 40 9.22 15.59 -5.19
N GLU A 41 9.98 16.23 -4.32
CA GLU A 41 9.52 17.36 -3.50
C GLU A 41 8.93 18.48 -4.36
N LYS A 42 9.67 18.88 -5.40
CA LYS A 42 9.21 19.89 -6.35
C LYS A 42 7.95 19.48 -7.12
N PHE A 43 7.82 18.20 -7.46
CA PHE A 43 6.63 17.71 -8.17
C PHE A 43 5.35 17.86 -7.33
N PHE A 44 5.45 17.69 -6.02
CA PHE A 44 4.33 17.82 -5.08
C PHE A 44 4.24 19.20 -4.43
N GLU A 45 5.05 20.16 -4.85
CA GLU A 45 5.00 21.54 -4.35
C GLU A 45 3.61 22.15 -4.63
N GLY A 46 3.11 22.93 -3.67
CA GLY A 46 1.80 23.60 -3.77
C GLY A 46 0.60 22.73 -3.45
N MET A 47 0.78 21.51 -2.95
CA MET A 47 -0.35 20.70 -2.44
C MET A 47 -1.02 21.38 -1.24
N PRO A 48 -2.37 21.27 -1.06
CA PRO A 48 -3.11 21.95 0.01
C PRO A 48 -2.90 21.36 1.40
N PHE A 49 -2.06 20.37 1.53
CA PHE A 49 -1.67 19.69 2.79
C PHE A 49 -0.18 19.35 2.74
N PRO A 50 0.45 19.05 3.90
CA PRO A 50 1.84 18.65 3.95
C PRO A 50 2.14 17.41 3.10
N VAL A 51 3.27 17.43 2.39
CA VAL A 51 3.79 16.27 1.67
C VAL A 51 5.16 15.93 2.24
N ARG A 52 5.33 14.68 2.67
CA ARG A 52 6.63 14.15 3.10
C ARG A 52 7.15 13.16 2.07
N VAL A 53 8.27 13.48 1.45
CA VAL A 53 9.00 12.54 0.60
C VAL A 53 9.95 11.74 1.49
N HIS A 54 9.61 10.48 1.69
CA HIS A 54 10.43 9.55 2.49
C HIS A 54 11.35 8.75 1.57
N TRP A 55 12.65 9.01 1.66
CA TRP A 55 13.69 8.32 0.88
C TRP A 55 14.01 6.96 1.52
N THR A 56 13.32 5.90 1.09
CA THR A 56 13.33 4.57 1.71
C THR A 56 14.68 3.87 1.72
N ASN A 57 15.58 4.20 0.80
CA ASN A 57 16.95 3.68 0.69
C ASN A 57 18.01 4.77 0.90
N GLY A 58 17.63 5.90 1.49
CA GLY A 58 18.51 7.04 1.75
C GLY A 58 19.53 6.80 2.86
N PRO A 59 20.57 7.66 2.94
CA PRO A 59 21.63 7.51 3.95
C PRO A 59 21.09 7.55 5.39
N ALA A 60 20.21 8.49 5.70
CA ALA A 60 19.63 8.64 7.05
C ALA A 60 18.79 7.42 7.47
N VAL A 61 18.07 6.81 6.53
CA VAL A 61 17.30 5.59 6.79
C VAL A 61 18.24 4.42 7.06
N ARG A 62 19.34 4.30 6.31
CA ARG A 62 20.35 3.25 6.55
C ARG A 62 21.01 3.38 7.92
N GLU A 63 21.44 4.58 8.27
CA GLU A 63 22.01 4.85 9.60
C GLU A 63 21.04 4.53 10.73
N LEU A 64 19.76 4.91 10.59
CA LEU A 64 18.72 4.55 11.56
C LEU A 64 18.56 3.03 11.68
N LEU A 65 18.51 2.31 10.57
CA LEU A 65 18.33 0.86 10.56
C LEU A 65 19.55 0.12 11.15
N GLU A 66 20.76 0.61 10.91
CA GLU A 66 21.97 0.11 11.52
C GLU A 66 21.90 0.26 13.05
N SER A 67 21.52 1.44 13.56
CA SER A 67 21.37 1.69 14.99
C SER A 67 20.28 0.83 15.65
N VAL A 68 19.18 0.56 14.93
CA VAL A 68 18.14 -0.38 15.39
C VAL A 68 18.63 -1.80 15.40
N GLY A 69 19.47 -2.20 14.43
CA GLY A 69 20.13 -3.50 14.37
C GLY A 69 21.06 -3.74 15.58
N GLU A 70 21.78 -2.72 16.04
CA GLU A 70 22.61 -2.76 17.24
C GLU A 70 21.80 -3.07 18.53
N LEU A 71 20.50 -2.75 18.53
CA LEU A 71 19.57 -3.11 19.60
C LEU A 71 19.06 -4.56 19.50
N GLY A 72 19.58 -5.36 18.57
CA GLY A 72 19.20 -6.75 18.37
C GLY A 72 17.91 -6.97 17.57
N LEU A 73 17.39 -5.92 16.92
CA LEU A 73 16.23 -6.02 16.05
C LEU A 73 16.70 -6.20 14.60
N ASP A 74 16.42 -7.37 14.01
CA ASP A 74 16.70 -7.60 12.58
C ASP A 74 15.66 -6.87 11.71
N VAL A 75 16.02 -5.68 11.29
CA VAL A 75 15.24 -4.84 10.38
C VAL A 75 15.86 -4.72 8.99
N THR A 76 16.91 -5.51 8.71
CA THR A 76 17.70 -5.46 7.47
C THR A 76 17.23 -6.45 6.42
N GLY A 77 15.92 -6.66 6.29
CA GLY A 77 15.36 -7.49 5.23
C GLY A 77 15.74 -7.00 3.82
N PRO A 78 15.69 -7.87 2.79
CA PRO A 78 15.98 -7.46 1.43
C PRO A 78 15.06 -6.32 1.01
N PRO A 79 15.59 -5.29 0.32
CA PRO A 79 14.77 -4.17 -0.14
C PRO A 79 13.72 -4.65 -1.13
N GLY A 80 12.45 -4.48 -0.78
CA GLY A 80 11.31 -4.89 -1.59
C GLY A 80 10.13 -3.95 -1.41
N LYS A 81 9.03 -4.26 -2.09
CA LYS A 81 7.79 -3.46 -2.00
C LYS A 81 7.30 -3.34 -0.55
N GLY A 82 7.29 -4.46 0.18
CA GLY A 82 6.87 -4.49 1.57
C GLY A 82 7.73 -3.64 2.49
N TRP A 83 9.03 -3.59 2.24
CA TRP A 83 9.97 -2.74 2.96
C TRP A 83 9.62 -1.25 2.85
N ALA A 84 9.36 -0.78 1.63
CA ALA A 84 8.96 0.61 1.40
C ALA A 84 7.59 0.92 2.02
N VAL A 85 6.66 -0.05 1.98
CA VAL A 85 5.34 0.07 2.62
C VAL A 85 5.47 0.15 4.14
N TRP A 86 6.27 -0.70 4.77
CA TRP A 86 6.51 -0.69 6.21
C TRP A 86 7.04 0.66 6.68
N GLN A 87 8.07 1.20 6.02
CA GLN A 87 8.61 2.51 6.33
C GLN A 87 7.57 3.62 6.12
N GLY A 88 6.88 3.62 4.97
CA GLY A 88 5.86 4.62 4.65
C GLY A 88 4.72 4.63 5.65
N LEU A 89 4.27 3.47 6.12
CA LEU A 89 3.26 3.34 7.18
C LEU A 89 3.80 3.87 8.51
N GLY A 90 5.02 3.54 8.91
CA GLY A 90 5.65 4.05 10.13
C GLY A 90 5.73 5.59 10.15
N VAL A 91 5.96 6.21 8.98
CA VAL A 91 5.94 7.66 8.83
C VAL A 91 4.50 8.20 8.88
N ALA A 92 3.55 7.61 8.15
CA ALA A 92 2.18 8.10 8.02
C ALA A 92 1.38 7.94 9.32
N CYS A 93 1.58 6.85 10.05
CA CYS A 93 0.88 6.56 11.29
C CYS A 93 1.18 7.53 12.44
N GLN A 94 2.20 8.39 12.32
CA GLN A 94 2.54 9.37 13.35
C GLN A 94 1.47 10.47 13.50
N ASN A 95 0.76 10.81 12.42
CA ASN A 95 -0.13 11.97 12.37
C ASN A 95 -1.54 11.65 11.83
N ALA A 96 -1.90 10.39 11.71
CA ALA A 96 -3.17 9.99 11.11
C ALA A 96 -3.88 8.93 11.94
N GLU A 97 -5.21 8.95 11.98
CA GLU A 97 -6.04 7.88 12.54
C GLU A 97 -6.28 6.75 11.54
N VAL A 98 -6.24 7.08 10.25
CA VAL A 98 -6.46 6.17 9.14
C VAL A 98 -5.42 6.44 8.07
N VAL A 99 -4.81 5.38 7.55
CA VAL A 99 -3.80 5.44 6.49
C VAL A 99 -4.24 4.60 5.30
N GLY A 100 -4.23 5.19 4.11
CA GLY A 100 -4.45 4.49 2.85
C GLY A 100 -3.15 4.39 2.04
N ARG A 101 -2.90 3.23 1.47
CA ARG A 101 -1.77 2.97 0.58
C ARG A 101 -2.26 2.75 -0.84
N PHE A 102 -1.65 3.45 -1.80
CA PHE A 102 -1.97 3.38 -3.23
C PHE A 102 -0.69 3.22 -4.06
N ASP A 103 -0.79 2.48 -5.16
CA ASP A 103 0.29 2.43 -6.16
C ASP A 103 0.33 3.75 -6.95
N ALA A 104 1.53 4.20 -7.32
CA ALA A 104 1.75 5.49 -7.99
C ALA A 104 1.46 5.45 -9.52
N ASP A 105 1.14 4.28 -10.07
CA ASP A 105 0.95 4.04 -11.49
C ASP A 105 -0.51 3.82 -11.93
N ILE A 106 -1.47 4.14 -11.05
CA ILE A 106 -2.91 3.96 -11.31
C ILE A 106 -3.38 4.99 -12.34
N ARG A 107 -3.64 4.55 -13.56
CA ARG A 107 -4.02 5.41 -14.70
C ARG A 107 -5.45 5.94 -14.66
N THR A 108 -6.30 5.39 -13.82
CA THR A 108 -7.72 5.76 -13.68
C THR A 108 -8.04 6.23 -12.27
N PHE A 109 -7.06 6.86 -11.61
CA PHE A 109 -7.23 7.35 -10.24
C PHE A 109 -8.22 8.51 -10.22
N GLY A 110 -9.24 8.43 -9.37
CA GLY A 110 -10.24 9.47 -9.18
C GLY A 110 -10.63 9.57 -7.72
N SER A 111 -11.31 10.66 -7.31
CA SER A 111 -11.64 10.93 -5.90
C SER A 111 -12.41 9.81 -5.21
N ALA A 112 -13.31 9.16 -5.94
CA ALA A 112 -14.08 8.03 -5.43
C ALA A 112 -13.20 6.84 -4.98
N TYR A 113 -11.96 6.75 -5.46
CA TYR A 113 -11.08 5.64 -5.13
C TYR A 113 -10.54 5.72 -3.70
N PRO A 114 -9.82 6.77 -3.30
CA PRO A 114 -9.42 6.96 -1.91
C PRO A 114 -10.63 7.13 -0.97
N GLU A 115 -11.69 7.82 -1.37
CA GLU A 115 -12.88 8.01 -0.55
C GLU A 115 -13.53 6.67 -0.15
N ARG A 116 -13.72 5.76 -1.10
CA ARG A 116 -14.30 4.43 -0.83
C ARG A 116 -13.43 3.55 0.05
N MET A 117 -12.11 3.76 0.02
CA MET A 117 -11.19 2.99 0.84
C MET A 117 -11.06 3.55 2.26
N LEU A 118 -11.06 4.87 2.42
CA LEU A 118 -10.84 5.51 3.72
C LEU A 118 -12.14 5.68 4.53
N ARG A 119 -13.25 5.99 3.87
CA ARG A 119 -14.52 6.28 4.54
C ARG A 119 -15.02 5.16 5.48
N PRO A 120 -14.95 3.86 5.14
CA PRO A 120 -15.38 2.80 6.07
C PRO A 120 -14.57 2.76 7.37
N LEU A 121 -13.31 3.19 7.33
CA LEU A 121 -12.42 3.21 8.49
C LEU A 121 -12.65 4.43 9.40
N LEU A 122 -13.14 5.53 8.83
CA LEU A 122 -13.47 6.75 9.58
C LEU A 122 -14.77 6.60 10.38
N ASP A 123 -15.67 5.75 9.96
CA ASP A 123 -16.89 5.41 10.70
C ASP A 123 -16.63 4.25 11.67
N ARG A 124 -16.23 4.62 12.89
CA ARG A 124 -15.92 3.64 13.95
C ARG A 124 -17.11 2.78 14.39
N SER A 125 -18.33 3.15 14.03
CA SER A 125 -19.54 2.38 14.41
C SER A 125 -19.59 1.01 13.76
N HIS A 126 -18.90 0.84 12.63
CA HIS A 126 -18.84 -0.42 11.89
C HIS A 126 -17.73 -1.38 12.36
N GLY A 127 -16.82 -0.93 13.23
CA GLY A 127 -15.70 -1.76 13.70
C GLY A 127 -14.73 -2.22 12.60
N ILE A 128 -14.71 -1.54 11.45
CA ILE A 128 -13.84 -1.88 10.33
C ILE A 128 -12.46 -1.28 10.60
N ALA A 129 -11.42 -2.12 10.62
CA ALA A 129 -10.03 -1.71 10.81
C ALA A 129 -9.16 -1.87 9.56
N TYR A 130 -9.64 -2.62 8.56
CA TYR A 130 -8.92 -2.89 7.32
C TYR A 130 -9.85 -2.86 6.11
N VAL A 131 -9.38 -2.22 5.04
CA VAL A 131 -10.05 -2.19 3.74
C VAL A 131 -9.05 -2.56 2.66
N LYS A 132 -9.46 -3.44 1.75
CA LYS A 132 -8.66 -3.85 0.59
C LYS A 132 -9.39 -3.51 -0.70
N ALA A 133 -8.66 -2.94 -1.65
CA ALA A 133 -9.23 -2.55 -2.93
C ALA A 133 -9.71 -3.78 -3.74
N PHE A 134 -10.81 -3.57 -4.46
CA PHE A 134 -11.27 -4.47 -5.50
C PHE A 134 -11.62 -3.66 -6.75
N TYR A 135 -10.98 -3.97 -7.85
CA TYR A 135 -11.23 -3.31 -9.14
C TYR A 135 -10.90 -4.23 -10.32
N SER A 136 -11.56 -3.99 -11.44
CA SER A 136 -11.25 -4.66 -12.71
C SER A 136 -10.03 -4.00 -13.37
N ARG A 137 -9.04 -4.80 -13.71
CA ARG A 137 -7.86 -4.35 -14.46
C ARG A 137 -8.08 -4.66 -15.95
N LEU A 138 -8.32 -3.62 -16.72
CA LEU A 138 -8.41 -3.71 -18.18
C LEU A 138 -7.12 -3.18 -18.80
N SER A 139 -6.55 -3.94 -19.73
CA SER A 139 -5.49 -3.45 -20.59
C SER A 139 -6.09 -2.52 -21.64
N LEU A 140 -5.58 -1.29 -21.74
CA LEU A 140 -5.99 -0.35 -22.76
C LEU A 140 -5.53 -0.77 -24.17
N GLU A 141 -4.43 -1.53 -24.22
CA GLU A 141 -3.83 -2.00 -25.49
C GLU A 141 -4.58 -3.21 -26.06
N THR A 142 -4.86 -4.19 -25.21
CA THR A 142 -5.44 -5.47 -25.64
C THR A 142 -6.94 -5.57 -25.39
N GLN A 143 -7.56 -4.58 -24.74
CA GLN A 143 -8.96 -4.60 -24.30
C GLN A 143 -9.31 -5.85 -23.48
N ALA A 144 -8.29 -6.52 -22.92
CA ALA A 144 -8.43 -7.76 -22.18
C ALA A 144 -8.39 -7.54 -20.67
N LEU A 145 -9.18 -8.35 -19.95
CA LEU A 145 -9.19 -8.35 -18.50
C LEU A 145 -7.86 -8.91 -17.97
N GLN A 146 -7.17 -8.10 -17.16
CA GLN A 146 -5.94 -8.47 -16.45
C GLN A 146 -6.25 -9.17 -15.11
N GLY A 147 -5.22 -9.50 -14.33
CA GLY A 147 -5.38 -10.19 -13.04
C GLY A 147 -5.40 -11.71 -13.17
N ARG A 148 -4.67 -12.25 -14.16
CA ARG A 148 -4.56 -13.70 -14.39
C ARG A 148 -4.06 -14.47 -13.19
N ALA A 149 -3.11 -13.92 -12.42
CA ALA A 149 -2.58 -14.57 -11.22
C ALA A 149 -3.68 -14.89 -10.21
N THR A 150 -4.58 -13.95 -9.93
CA THR A 150 -5.71 -14.20 -9.02
C THR A 150 -6.67 -15.25 -9.57
N ARG A 151 -7.07 -15.15 -10.85
CA ARG A 151 -8.09 -16.01 -11.42
C ARG A 151 -7.60 -17.42 -11.77
N LEU A 152 -6.35 -17.53 -12.25
CA LEU A 152 -5.79 -18.78 -12.80
C LEU A 152 -4.92 -19.52 -11.80
N PHE A 153 -4.49 -18.87 -10.73
CA PHE A 153 -3.63 -19.49 -9.73
C PHE A 153 -4.20 -19.38 -8.31
N VAL A 154 -4.36 -18.16 -7.76
CA VAL A 154 -4.75 -18.01 -6.35
C VAL A 154 -6.12 -18.60 -6.06
N GLY A 155 -7.14 -18.31 -6.87
CA GLY A 155 -8.48 -18.85 -6.69
C GLY A 155 -8.52 -20.39 -6.76
N PRO A 156 -8.01 -21.02 -7.84
CA PRO A 156 -7.92 -22.48 -7.94
C PRO A 156 -7.07 -23.11 -6.83
N LEU A 157 -5.96 -22.48 -6.43
CA LEU A 157 -5.12 -22.98 -5.33
C LEU A 157 -5.90 -23.03 -4.01
N LEU A 158 -6.60 -21.95 -3.64
CA LEU A 158 -7.39 -21.91 -2.41
C LEU A 158 -8.52 -22.95 -2.44
N ALA A 159 -9.21 -23.11 -3.58
CA ALA A 159 -10.22 -24.12 -3.75
C ALA A 159 -9.66 -25.55 -3.63
N SER A 160 -8.47 -25.80 -4.20
CA SER A 160 -7.80 -27.11 -4.08
C SER A 160 -7.36 -27.39 -2.64
N LEU A 161 -6.84 -26.39 -1.94
CA LEU A 161 -6.48 -26.53 -0.53
C LEU A 161 -7.69 -26.85 0.33
N GLU A 162 -8.84 -26.22 0.07
CA GLU A 162 -10.09 -26.51 0.78
C GLU A 162 -10.59 -27.94 0.49
N GLN A 163 -10.42 -28.44 -0.73
CA GLN A 163 -10.74 -29.85 -1.06
C GLN A 163 -9.84 -30.84 -0.33
N ILE A 164 -8.56 -30.51 -0.15
CA ILE A 164 -7.57 -31.40 0.50
C ILE A 164 -7.72 -31.38 2.02
N PHE A 165 -7.85 -30.21 2.61
CA PHE A 165 -7.80 -30.00 4.06
C PHE A 165 -9.19 -29.84 4.71
N GLY A 166 -10.25 -29.78 3.90
CA GLY A 166 -11.60 -29.43 4.35
C GLY A 166 -11.80 -27.92 4.55
N PRO A 167 -12.99 -27.52 4.98
CA PRO A 167 -13.33 -26.11 5.21
C PRO A 167 -12.58 -25.57 6.43
N LEU A 168 -11.54 -24.79 6.18
CA LEU A 168 -10.79 -24.08 7.22
C LEU A 168 -11.19 -22.60 7.23
N PRO A 169 -11.47 -22.00 8.42
CA PRO A 169 -11.86 -20.59 8.52
C PRO A 169 -10.91 -19.63 7.81
N TYR A 170 -9.61 -19.90 7.86
CA TYR A 170 -8.60 -19.10 7.18
C TYR A 170 -8.70 -19.18 5.66
N LEU A 171 -8.96 -20.36 5.08
CA LEU A 171 -9.15 -20.50 3.63
C LEU A 171 -10.42 -19.77 3.18
N SER A 172 -11.51 -19.91 3.92
CA SER A 172 -12.77 -19.20 3.65
C SER A 172 -12.58 -17.68 3.74
N TYR A 173 -11.80 -17.20 4.72
CA TYR A 173 -11.43 -15.79 4.83
C TYR A 173 -10.65 -15.31 3.60
N LEU A 174 -9.61 -16.01 3.17
CA LEU A 174 -8.84 -15.63 1.98
C LEU A 174 -9.70 -15.63 0.70
N GLN A 175 -10.62 -16.58 0.56
CA GLN A 175 -11.57 -16.69 -0.56
C GLN A 175 -12.62 -15.57 -0.56
N SER A 176 -12.89 -14.93 0.58
CA SER A 176 -13.83 -13.81 0.67
C SER A 176 -13.34 -12.56 -0.08
N PHE A 177 -12.03 -12.43 -0.32
CA PHE A 177 -11.45 -11.34 -1.08
C PHE A 177 -11.49 -11.62 -2.57
N ARG A 178 -12.28 -10.85 -3.32
CA ARG A 178 -12.35 -10.98 -4.79
C ARG A 178 -11.03 -10.68 -5.49
N TYR A 179 -10.17 -9.86 -4.87
CA TYR A 179 -8.84 -9.55 -5.37
C TYR A 179 -7.81 -9.52 -4.23
N PRO A 180 -7.39 -10.69 -3.71
CA PRO A 180 -6.45 -10.78 -2.58
C PRO A 180 -5.08 -10.18 -2.90
N LEU A 181 -4.69 -10.12 -4.16
CA LEU A 181 -3.42 -9.53 -4.62
C LEU A 181 -3.49 -8.03 -4.96
N ALA A 182 -4.60 -7.33 -4.63
CA ALA A 182 -4.63 -5.88 -4.79
C ALA A 182 -3.54 -5.24 -3.93
N GLY A 183 -2.77 -4.34 -4.54
CA GLY A 183 -1.70 -3.62 -3.85
C GLY A 183 -2.22 -2.50 -2.95
N GLU A 184 -3.43 -2.02 -3.20
CA GLU A 184 -4.04 -0.90 -2.49
C GLU A 184 -4.88 -1.39 -1.33
N PHE A 185 -4.66 -0.77 -0.19
CA PHE A 185 -5.33 -1.09 1.07
C PHE A 185 -5.31 0.12 2.00
N ALA A 186 -6.16 0.07 3.02
CA ALA A 186 -6.20 1.09 4.06
C ALA A 186 -6.39 0.43 5.43
N PHE A 187 -5.89 1.09 6.47
CA PHE A 187 -5.94 0.64 7.85
C PHE A 187 -6.37 1.76 8.80
N THR A 188 -6.88 1.38 9.95
CA THR A 188 -6.73 2.23 11.14
C THR A 188 -5.27 2.20 11.59
N THR A 189 -4.77 3.30 12.13
CA THR A 189 -3.40 3.39 12.65
C THR A 189 -3.13 2.35 13.74
N ASP A 190 -4.10 2.11 14.62
CA ASP A 190 -3.99 1.09 15.67
C ASP A 190 -3.70 -0.30 15.09
N LEU A 191 -4.38 -0.69 14.01
CA LEU A 191 -4.09 -1.95 13.33
C LEU A 191 -2.71 -1.91 12.65
N ALA A 192 -2.43 -0.87 11.87
CA ALA A 192 -1.20 -0.76 11.09
C ALA A 192 0.07 -0.87 11.95
N MET A 193 0.05 -0.29 13.16
CA MET A 193 1.18 -0.32 14.09
C MET A 193 1.42 -1.70 14.72
N ASN A 194 0.46 -2.61 14.65
CA ASN A 194 0.54 -3.95 15.23
C ASN A 194 0.74 -5.06 14.19
N LEU A 195 0.74 -4.73 12.89
CA LEU A 195 0.92 -5.70 11.82
C LEU A 195 2.40 -6.03 11.58
N ARG A 196 2.68 -7.30 11.33
CA ARG A 196 3.95 -7.74 10.75
C ARG A 196 3.86 -7.65 9.24
N ILE A 197 4.68 -6.80 8.65
CA ILE A 197 4.64 -6.54 7.22
C ILE A 197 5.78 -7.31 6.54
N PRO A 198 5.48 -8.27 5.64
CA PRO A 198 6.52 -8.93 4.85
C PRO A 198 7.31 -7.91 4.04
N SER A 199 8.64 -8.02 4.05
CA SER A 199 9.54 -7.04 3.41
C SER A 199 9.56 -7.14 1.88
N ASP A 200 9.12 -8.27 1.34
CA ASP A 200 9.24 -8.63 -0.09
C ASP A 200 7.90 -8.75 -0.83
N TRP A 201 7.84 -9.65 -1.81
CA TRP A 201 6.68 -9.94 -2.64
C TRP A 201 5.53 -10.67 -1.93
N GLY A 202 5.72 -11.11 -0.70
CA GLY A 202 4.67 -11.70 0.14
C GLY A 202 3.69 -10.69 0.75
N LEU A 203 3.87 -9.40 0.47
CA LEU A 203 3.17 -8.28 1.12
C LEU A 203 1.65 -8.47 1.15
N GLU A 204 1.01 -8.68 0.00
CA GLU A 204 -0.46 -8.63 -0.10
C GLU A 204 -1.13 -9.80 0.64
N VAL A 205 -0.59 -11.00 0.52
CA VAL A 205 -1.12 -12.19 1.19
C VAL A 205 -0.69 -12.22 2.66
N GLY A 206 0.55 -11.82 2.95
CA GLY A 206 1.05 -11.72 4.31
C GLY A 206 0.24 -10.74 5.16
N LEU A 207 -0.12 -9.57 4.61
CA LEU A 207 -1.02 -8.63 5.29
C LEU A 207 -2.40 -9.22 5.56
N LEU A 208 -2.99 -9.96 4.62
CA LEU A 208 -4.25 -10.64 4.86
C LEU A 208 -4.13 -11.67 5.98
N SER A 209 -3.00 -12.39 6.04
CA SER A 209 -2.74 -13.35 7.11
C SER A 209 -2.61 -12.69 8.48
N GLU A 210 -1.95 -11.55 8.55
CA GLU A 210 -1.82 -10.79 9.80
C GLU A 210 -3.14 -10.17 10.26
N VAL A 211 -3.95 -9.65 9.34
CA VAL A 211 -5.29 -9.11 9.65
C VAL A 211 -6.25 -10.21 10.12
N TYR A 212 -6.06 -11.45 9.68
CA TYR A 212 -6.87 -12.60 10.13
C TYR A 212 -6.58 -13.01 11.57
N ARG A 213 -5.36 -12.78 12.08
CA ARG A 213 -4.93 -13.14 13.44
C ARG A 213 -5.57 -12.27 14.51
#